data_217acef3466bc79ebafa60df813c1ef7
#
_entry.id   217acef3466bc79ebafa60df813c1ef7
#
_cell.length_a   1.000
_cell.length_b   1.000
_cell.length_c   1.000
_cell.angle_alpha   90.00
_cell.angle_beta   90.00
_cell.angle_gamma   90.00
#
_symmetry.space_group_name_H-M   'P 1'
#
loop_
_entity.id
_entity.type
_entity.pdbx_description
1 polymer ?
#
loop_
_entity_poly.entity_id
_entity_poly.type
_entity_poly.pdbx_seq_one_letter_code
_entity_poly.pdbx_strand_id
1 'polypeptide(L)'
;AGADFAVGCGYKFLNGGPGAPSFLFVSERHLGAVNAAPVAISGWMGHADPFEMDRAFTPAPGARRFVPGTPMVLSLSALDSALDVFAGVDLHALRAKSLSLTDTFIRLMEPLCARFPLTLVTPQEHARRGSQVSYRHPQAREVMADLIGGGVIGDYRTPDILRFGFTPLYHSHADVARAVAGVQATLEARA
;
A
#
# COMPACT_ATOMS: atom_id res chain seq x y z
N ALA A 1 6.35 -3.55 17.96
CA ALA A 1 6.50 -2.12 17.61
C ALA A 1 5.80 -1.17 18.59
N GLY A 2 5.04 -1.65 19.57
CA GLY A 2 4.41 -0.84 20.61
C GLY A 2 3.28 0.10 20.14
N ALA A 3 2.68 -0.15 18.98
CA ALA A 3 1.56 0.64 18.51
C ALA A 3 0.36 0.55 19.46
N ASP A 4 -0.34 1.67 19.66
CA ASP A 4 -1.57 1.73 20.44
C ASP A 4 -2.76 1.25 19.63
N PHE A 5 -2.93 1.85 18.46
CA PHE A 5 -3.94 1.53 17.45
C PHE A 5 -3.29 1.49 16.08
N ALA A 6 -3.83 0.66 15.19
CA ALA A 6 -3.46 0.69 13.78
C ALA A 6 -4.69 0.42 12.91
N VAL A 7 -4.75 1.10 11.78
CA VAL A 7 -5.74 0.86 10.73
C VAL A 7 -5.02 0.70 9.40
N GLY A 8 -5.52 -0.16 8.55
CA GLY A 8 -4.91 -0.38 7.25
C GLY A 8 -5.86 -1.05 6.26
N CYS A 9 -5.38 -1.20 5.04
CA CYS A 9 -6.09 -1.89 3.98
C CYS A 9 -5.30 -3.10 3.49
N GLY A 10 -6.01 -4.19 3.17
CA GLY A 10 -5.41 -5.43 2.67
C GLY A 10 -5.01 -5.40 1.20
N TYR A 11 -5.50 -4.44 0.41
CA TYR A 11 -5.40 -4.51 -1.05
C TYR A 11 -4.08 -4.03 -1.66
N LYS A 12 -3.26 -3.28 -0.91
CA LYS A 12 -1.99 -2.70 -1.39
C LYS A 12 -0.81 -3.60 -1.04
N PHE A 13 -0.05 -3.21 0.00
CA PHE A 13 1.19 -3.88 0.40
C PHE A 13 0.99 -5.35 0.80
N LEU A 14 -0.18 -5.69 1.33
CA LEU A 14 -0.52 -7.06 1.71
C LEU A 14 -0.99 -7.92 0.52
N ASN A 15 -1.01 -7.39 -0.70
CA ASN A 15 -1.31 -8.09 -1.96
C ASN A 15 -2.71 -8.71 -2.08
N GLY A 16 -3.66 -8.37 -1.21
CA GLY A 16 -5.03 -8.91 -1.26
C GLY A 16 -5.86 -8.45 -2.47
N GLY A 17 -5.33 -7.49 -3.25
CA GLY A 17 -5.98 -6.98 -4.46
C GLY A 17 -7.19 -6.07 -4.21
N PRO A 18 -7.75 -5.47 -5.26
CA PRO A 18 -8.93 -4.60 -5.15
C PRO A 18 -10.11 -5.32 -4.49
N GLY A 19 -10.76 -4.67 -3.52
CA GLY A 19 -11.84 -5.25 -2.73
C GLY A 19 -11.39 -5.98 -1.48
N ALA A 20 -10.09 -6.14 -1.22
CA ALA A 20 -9.61 -6.71 0.03
C ALA A 20 -10.05 -5.87 1.24
N PRO A 21 -10.38 -6.51 2.37
CA PRO A 21 -10.88 -5.82 3.55
C PRO A 21 -9.83 -4.90 4.17
N SER A 22 -10.32 -3.91 4.91
CA SER A 22 -9.51 -3.14 5.85
C SER A 22 -9.41 -3.88 7.19
N PHE A 23 -8.43 -3.50 8.00
CA PHE A 23 -8.25 -4.03 9.34
C PHE A 23 -8.11 -2.91 10.37
N LEU A 24 -8.47 -3.25 11.60
CA LEU A 24 -8.26 -2.46 12.80
C LEU A 24 -7.51 -3.31 13.82
N PHE A 25 -6.45 -2.74 14.38
CA PHE A 25 -5.73 -3.29 15.53
C PHE A 25 -5.90 -2.39 16.74
N VAL A 26 -6.13 -3.00 17.90
CA VAL A 26 -6.18 -2.35 19.21
C VAL A 26 -5.23 -3.09 20.15
N SER A 27 -4.29 -2.39 20.75
CA SER A 27 -3.39 -2.97 21.75
C SER A 27 -4.16 -3.38 22.99
N GLU A 28 -3.79 -4.52 23.63
CA GLU A 28 -4.40 -5.06 24.83
C GLU A 28 -4.51 -4.03 25.97
N ARG A 29 -3.50 -3.17 26.11
CA ARG A 29 -3.50 -2.10 27.16
C ARG A 29 -4.65 -1.09 27.01
N HIS A 30 -5.31 -1.04 25.85
CA HIS A 30 -6.45 -0.14 25.59
C HIS A 30 -7.81 -0.85 25.58
N LEU A 31 -7.86 -2.17 25.72
CA LEU A 31 -9.12 -2.91 25.65
C LEU A 31 -10.13 -2.48 26.74
N GLY A 32 -9.65 -2.14 27.94
CA GLY A 32 -10.52 -1.62 29.01
C GLY A 32 -11.22 -0.31 28.60
N ALA A 33 -10.46 0.64 28.07
CA ALA A 33 -11.01 1.92 27.61
C ALA A 33 -11.92 1.74 26.38
N VAL A 34 -11.53 0.86 25.45
CA VAL A 34 -12.33 0.52 24.26
C VAL A 34 -13.65 -0.13 24.66
N ASN A 35 -13.66 -1.03 25.64
CA ASN A 35 -14.89 -1.68 26.12
C ASN A 35 -15.85 -0.71 26.82
N ALA A 36 -15.35 0.37 27.42
CA ALA A 36 -16.16 1.40 28.02
C ALA A 36 -16.64 2.48 27.04
N ALA A 37 -16.01 2.59 25.87
CA ALA A 37 -16.34 3.61 24.89
C ALA A 37 -17.63 3.26 24.10
N PRO A 38 -18.43 4.27 23.71
CA PRO A 38 -19.57 4.05 22.81
C PRO A 38 -19.08 3.59 21.43
N VAL A 39 -19.88 2.79 20.74
CA VAL A 39 -19.62 2.39 19.36
C VAL A 39 -20.34 3.36 18.42
N ALA A 40 -19.57 4.06 17.60
CA ALA A 40 -20.10 5.08 16.69
C ALA A 40 -20.98 4.48 15.57
N ILE A 41 -20.65 3.27 15.11
CA ILE A 41 -21.42 2.53 14.11
C ILE A 41 -21.70 1.15 14.69
N SER A 42 -22.93 0.93 15.13
CA SER A 42 -23.41 -0.37 15.58
C SER A 42 -23.76 -1.26 14.38
N GLY A 43 -23.48 -2.54 14.51
CA GLY A 43 -23.84 -3.52 13.50
C GLY A 43 -23.94 -4.91 14.10
N TRP A 44 -24.76 -5.75 13.53
CA TRP A 44 -25.15 -7.03 14.12
C TRP A 44 -23.97 -7.96 14.44
N MET A 45 -22.92 -8.00 13.59
CA MET A 45 -21.71 -8.81 13.86
C MET A 45 -20.84 -8.26 14.98
N GLY A 46 -20.98 -6.98 15.31
CA GLY A 46 -20.32 -6.34 16.46
C GLY A 46 -21.09 -6.48 17.76
N HIS A 47 -22.26 -7.14 17.76
CA HIS A 47 -23.02 -7.44 18.95
C HIS A 47 -22.36 -8.56 19.76
N ALA A 48 -22.55 -8.56 21.07
CA ALA A 48 -22.04 -9.60 21.97
C ALA A 48 -22.58 -10.99 21.60
N ASP A 49 -23.89 -11.05 21.32
CA ASP A 49 -24.58 -12.21 20.75
C ASP A 49 -25.37 -11.79 19.49
N PRO A 50 -24.80 -11.99 18.29
CA PRO A 50 -25.42 -11.53 17.04
C PRO A 50 -26.77 -12.19 16.71
N PHE A 51 -27.06 -13.36 17.26
CA PHE A 51 -28.25 -14.16 16.93
C PHE A 51 -29.36 -14.04 17.96
N GLU A 52 -29.13 -13.33 19.06
CA GLU A 52 -30.17 -13.12 20.10
C GLU A 52 -31.31 -12.22 19.62
N MET A 53 -31.10 -11.47 18.54
CA MET A 53 -32.13 -10.57 17.95
C MET A 53 -32.68 -9.54 18.94
N ASP A 54 -31.87 -9.10 19.91
CA ASP A 54 -32.28 -8.09 20.87
C ASP A 54 -32.50 -6.73 20.19
N ARG A 55 -33.41 -5.93 20.77
CA ARG A 55 -33.67 -4.54 20.33
C ARG A 55 -32.54 -3.59 20.75
N ALA A 56 -31.86 -3.91 21.84
CA ALA A 56 -30.75 -3.12 22.36
C ALA A 56 -29.42 -3.65 21.79
N PHE A 57 -28.59 -2.73 21.30
CA PHE A 57 -27.24 -3.10 20.86
C PHE A 57 -26.31 -3.24 22.08
N THR A 58 -25.86 -4.46 22.34
CA THR A 58 -24.84 -4.76 23.36
C THR A 58 -23.51 -5.03 22.64
N PRO A 59 -22.52 -4.12 22.71
CA PRO A 59 -21.27 -4.29 21.99
C PRO A 59 -20.48 -5.53 22.45
N ALA A 60 -19.91 -6.27 21.51
CA ALA A 60 -18.96 -7.32 21.82
C ALA A 60 -17.69 -6.74 22.52
N PRO A 61 -16.98 -7.53 23.33
CA PRO A 61 -15.72 -7.11 23.91
C PRO A 61 -14.62 -6.99 22.87
N GLY A 62 -13.64 -6.12 23.13
CA GLY A 62 -12.45 -5.95 22.31
C GLY A 62 -12.73 -5.36 20.93
N ALA A 63 -11.86 -5.62 19.97
CA ALA A 63 -11.94 -5.07 18.62
C ALA A 63 -13.12 -5.61 17.80
N ARG A 64 -13.70 -6.76 18.18
CA ARG A 64 -14.85 -7.36 17.51
C ARG A 64 -16.05 -6.42 17.43
N ARG A 65 -16.24 -5.55 18.42
CA ARG A 65 -17.33 -4.58 18.46
C ARG A 65 -17.39 -3.62 17.26
N PHE A 66 -16.27 -3.49 16.52
CA PHE A 66 -16.15 -2.63 15.35
C PHE A 66 -16.46 -3.36 14.03
N VAL A 67 -16.92 -4.60 14.08
CA VAL A 67 -17.36 -5.35 12.89
C VAL A 67 -18.84 -5.03 12.62
N PRO A 68 -19.17 -4.15 11.64
CA PRO A 68 -20.54 -3.68 11.47
C PRO A 68 -21.47 -4.70 10.81
N GLY A 69 -20.92 -5.61 10.01
CA GLY A 69 -21.75 -6.54 9.24
C GLY A 69 -21.05 -7.84 8.89
N THR A 70 -21.70 -8.65 8.07
CA THR A 70 -21.17 -9.93 7.61
C THR A 70 -19.83 -9.76 6.93
N PRO A 71 -18.81 -10.52 7.32
CA PRO A 71 -17.50 -10.49 6.66
C PRO A 71 -17.60 -10.85 5.17
N MET A 72 -16.82 -10.15 4.34
CA MET A 72 -16.71 -10.43 2.91
C MET A 72 -15.83 -11.67 2.69
N VAL A 73 -16.41 -12.87 2.77
CA VAL A 73 -15.69 -14.14 2.82
C VAL A 73 -14.72 -14.30 1.64
N LEU A 74 -15.16 -14.03 0.41
CA LEU A 74 -14.28 -14.17 -0.78
C LEU A 74 -13.06 -13.23 -0.72
N SER A 75 -13.27 -11.98 -0.33
CA SER A 75 -12.19 -11.01 -0.21
C SER A 75 -11.25 -11.34 0.96
N LEU A 76 -11.79 -11.89 2.05
CA LEU A 76 -10.98 -12.37 3.17
C LEU A 76 -10.13 -13.57 2.76
N SER A 77 -10.70 -14.54 2.02
CA SER A 77 -9.96 -15.71 1.52
C SER A 77 -8.84 -15.30 0.54
N ALA A 78 -9.09 -14.29 -0.31
CA ALA A 78 -8.05 -13.75 -1.19
C ALA A 78 -6.93 -13.08 -0.39
N LEU A 79 -7.26 -12.31 0.66
CA LEU A 79 -6.28 -11.70 1.54
C LEU A 79 -5.50 -12.76 2.35
N ASP A 80 -6.16 -13.78 2.84
CA ASP A 80 -5.54 -14.90 3.57
C ASP A 80 -4.48 -15.58 2.71
N SER A 81 -4.84 -15.98 1.49
CA SER A 81 -3.88 -16.55 0.52
C SER A 81 -2.74 -15.58 0.16
N ALA A 82 -3.02 -14.27 0.10
CA ALA A 82 -1.99 -13.27 -0.15
C ALA A 82 -1.01 -13.12 1.03
N LEU A 83 -1.47 -13.33 2.25
CA LEU A 83 -0.63 -13.31 3.47
C LEU A 83 0.30 -14.52 3.54
N ASP A 84 -0.03 -15.66 2.93
CA ASP A 84 0.85 -16.82 2.83
C ASP A 84 2.18 -16.48 2.13
N VAL A 85 2.18 -15.52 1.20
CA VAL A 85 3.40 -15.04 0.53
C VAL A 85 4.37 -14.38 1.52
N PHE A 86 3.89 -13.88 2.66
CA PHE A 86 4.72 -13.32 3.72
C PHE A 86 5.18 -14.37 4.75
N ALA A 87 4.68 -15.59 4.68
CA ALA A 87 5.07 -16.66 5.61
C ALA A 87 6.58 -16.93 5.51
N GLY A 88 7.27 -16.84 6.64
CA GLY A 88 8.72 -17.01 6.71
C GLY A 88 9.58 -15.87 6.14
N VAL A 89 8.98 -14.76 5.70
CA VAL A 89 9.72 -13.59 5.21
C VAL A 89 10.27 -12.76 6.37
N ASP A 90 11.59 -12.55 6.39
CA ASP A 90 12.19 -11.57 7.29
C ASP A 90 11.87 -10.15 6.82
N LEU A 91 11.11 -9.42 7.61
CA LEU A 91 10.70 -8.04 7.30
C LEU A 91 11.88 -7.06 7.25
N HIS A 92 12.99 -7.33 7.94
CA HIS A 92 14.20 -6.50 7.84
C HIS A 92 14.89 -6.73 6.50
N ALA A 93 15.03 -7.96 6.06
CA ALA A 93 15.55 -8.28 4.73
C ALA A 93 14.64 -7.74 3.61
N LEU A 94 13.31 -7.83 3.78
CA LEU A 94 12.34 -7.25 2.87
C LEU A 94 12.50 -5.71 2.77
N ARG A 95 12.68 -5.05 3.91
CA ARG A 95 12.94 -3.60 3.97
C ARG A 95 14.25 -3.24 3.27
N ALA A 96 15.33 -3.98 3.52
CA ALA A 96 16.62 -3.76 2.89
C ALA A 96 16.52 -3.89 1.36
N LYS A 97 15.83 -4.91 0.85
CA LYS A 97 15.56 -5.08 -0.58
C LYS A 97 14.73 -3.93 -1.15
N SER A 98 13.70 -3.47 -0.45
CA SER A 98 12.88 -2.32 -0.86
C SER A 98 13.72 -1.07 -1.06
N LEU A 99 14.63 -0.78 -0.12
CA LEU A 99 15.56 0.35 -0.23
C LEU A 99 16.51 0.18 -1.42
N SER A 100 17.08 -1.01 -1.59
CA SER A 100 18.00 -1.32 -2.69
C SER A 100 17.33 -1.14 -4.07
N LEU A 101 16.07 -1.58 -4.23
CA LEU A 101 15.31 -1.38 -5.47
C LEU A 101 15.07 0.10 -5.76
N THR A 102 14.62 0.86 -4.75
CA THR A 102 14.36 2.30 -4.90
C THR A 102 15.64 3.12 -5.10
N ASP A 103 16.76 2.78 -4.45
CA ASP A 103 18.07 3.40 -4.70
C ASP A 103 18.53 3.13 -6.14
N THR A 104 18.38 1.89 -6.61
CA THR A 104 18.74 1.54 -7.97
C THR A 104 17.91 2.33 -8.99
N PHE A 105 16.60 2.48 -8.76
CA PHE A 105 15.74 3.29 -9.62
C PHE A 105 16.18 4.76 -9.64
N ILE A 106 16.38 5.37 -8.48
CA ILE A 106 16.81 6.78 -8.36
C ILE A 106 18.13 6.99 -9.11
N ARG A 107 19.14 6.15 -8.84
CA ARG A 107 20.45 6.23 -9.49
C ARG A 107 20.39 6.07 -11.01
N LEU A 108 19.59 5.14 -11.52
CA LEU A 108 19.45 4.93 -12.97
C LEU A 108 18.63 6.04 -13.65
N MET A 109 17.80 6.77 -12.90
CA MET A 109 17.04 7.91 -13.40
C MET A 109 17.86 9.22 -13.44
N GLU A 110 18.97 9.32 -12.71
CA GLU A 110 19.79 10.55 -12.66
C GLU A 110 20.20 11.08 -14.05
N PRO A 111 20.71 10.25 -14.99
CA PRO A 111 21.03 10.73 -16.33
C PRO A 111 19.82 11.27 -17.09
N LEU A 112 18.63 10.73 -16.84
CA LEU A 112 17.37 11.19 -17.46
C LEU A 112 16.94 12.54 -16.88
N CYS A 113 17.11 12.74 -15.56
CA CYS A 113 16.86 14.03 -14.93
C CYS A 113 17.75 15.16 -15.47
N ALA A 114 18.95 14.85 -15.95
CA ALA A 114 19.84 15.82 -16.58
C ALA A 114 19.43 16.18 -18.02
N ARG A 115 18.66 15.32 -18.69
CA ARG A 115 18.26 15.48 -20.10
C ARG A 115 16.82 15.95 -20.29
N PHE A 116 15.96 15.62 -19.36
CA PHE A 116 14.50 15.84 -19.43
C PHE A 116 14.00 16.60 -18.20
N PRO A 117 12.82 17.25 -18.26
CA PRO A 117 12.28 18.05 -17.15
C PRO A 117 11.73 17.16 -16.02
N LEU A 118 12.58 16.28 -15.48
CA LEU A 118 12.28 15.38 -14.38
C LEU A 118 12.89 15.92 -13.08
N THR A 119 12.09 15.99 -12.03
CA THR A 119 12.57 16.36 -10.69
C THR A 119 12.18 15.29 -9.68
N LEU A 120 13.15 14.73 -8.96
CA LEU A 120 12.89 13.78 -7.89
C LEU A 120 12.12 14.47 -6.74
N VAL A 121 10.97 13.89 -6.36
CA VAL A 121 10.12 14.38 -5.26
C VAL A 121 10.31 13.55 -4.00
N THR A 122 10.55 12.25 -4.16
CA THR A 122 10.76 11.33 -3.04
C THR A 122 12.05 11.66 -2.30
N PRO A 123 12.03 11.72 -0.95
CA PRO A 123 13.24 11.91 -0.16
C PRO A 123 14.30 10.82 -0.44
N GLN A 124 15.56 11.23 -0.59
CA GLN A 124 16.65 10.26 -0.77
C GLN A 124 17.02 9.55 0.53
N GLU A 125 16.75 10.16 1.67
CA GLU A 125 16.99 9.58 2.98
C GLU A 125 16.15 8.33 3.21
N HIS A 126 16.79 7.20 3.57
CA HIS A 126 16.15 5.90 3.76
C HIS A 126 15.06 5.90 4.84
N ALA A 127 15.26 6.65 5.92
CA ALA A 127 14.30 6.74 7.03
C ALA A 127 12.99 7.44 6.63
N ARG A 128 13.02 8.25 5.55
CA ARG A 128 11.88 9.05 5.09
C ARG A 128 11.20 8.50 3.84
N ARG A 129 11.62 7.33 3.35
CA ARG A 129 11.17 6.74 2.10
C ARG A 129 10.56 5.35 2.32
N GLY A 130 9.48 5.06 1.61
CA GLY A 130 8.89 3.72 1.48
C GLY A 130 9.42 2.97 0.25
N SER A 131 8.57 2.09 -0.31
CA SER A 131 8.85 1.30 -1.53
C SER A 131 8.42 2.02 -2.81
N GLN A 132 8.24 3.34 -2.77
CA GLN A 132 7.73 4.15 -3.86
C GLN A 132 8.68 5.29 -4.17
N VAL A 133 8.86 5.60 -5.47
CA VAL A 133 9.62 6.76 -5.95
C VAL A 133 8.73 7.60 -6.86
N SER A 134 8.77 8.91 -6.68
CA SER A 134 7.97 9.87 -7.44
C SER A 134 8.85 10.93 -8.07
N TYR A 135 8.53 11.27 -9.31
CA TYR A 135 9.15 12.35 -10.06
C TYR A 135 8.09 13.35 -10.51
N ARG A 136 8.44 14.62 -10.55
CA ARG A 136 7.64 15.66 -11.20
C ARG A 136 8.02 15.73 -12.68
N HIS A 137 7.01 15.91 -13.56
CA HIS A 137 7.19 16.17 -14.98
C HIS A 137 6.01 17.02 -15.49
N PRO A 138 6.22 18.07 -16.32
CA PRO A 138 5.14 18.95 -16.79
C PRO A 138 4.00 18.22 -17.52
N GLN A 139 4.33 17.17 -18.25
CA GLN A 139 3.38 16.32 -18.99
C GLN A 139 3.23 14.93 -18.31
N ALA A 140 3.19 14.88 -16.97
CA ALA A 140 3.20 13.61 -16.24
C ALA A 140 2.02 12.69 -16.61
N ARG A 141 0.86 13.25 -16.92
CA ARG A 141 -0.32 12.48 -17.28
C ARG A 141 -0.12 11.71 -18.60
N GLU A 142 0.36 12.41 -19.62
CA GLU A 142 0.57 11.87 -20.96
C GLU A 142 1.75 10.89 -20.96
N VAL A 143 2.84 11.23 -20.29
CA VAL A 143 4.01 10.35 -20.11
C VAL A 143 3.59 9.06 -19.42
N MET A 144 2.78 9.14 -18.36
CA MET A 144 2.32 7.92 -17.66
C MET A 144 1.40 7.07 -18.55
N ALA A 145 0.54 7.68 -19.37
CA ALA A 145 -0.32 6.95 -20.30
C ALA A 145 0.52 6.16 -21.33
N ASP A 146 1.56 6.78 -21.90
CA ASP A 146 2.46 6.12 -22.85
C ASP A 146 3.28 5.02 -22.18
N LEU A 147 3.77 5.24 -20.96
CA LEU A 147 4.47 4.22 -20.17
C LEU A 147 3.60 2.98 -19.95
N ILE A 148 2.34 3.17 -19.56
CA ILE A 148 1.37 2.08 -19.39
C ILE A 148 1.14 1.36 -20.72
N GLY A 149 0.99 2.09 -21.81
CA GLY A 149 0.88 1.53 -23.16
C GLY A 149 2.12 0.70 -23.58
N GLY A 150 3.30 1.11 -23.10
CA GLY A 150 4.58 0.42 -23.28
C GLY A 150 4.86 -0.70 -22.25
N GLY A 151 3.90 -1.01 -21.37
CA GLY A 151 4.03 -2.10 -20.38
C GLY A 151 4.73 -1.70 -19.07
N VAL A 152 5.04 -0.42 -18.84
CA VAL A 152 5.55 0.10 -17.57
C VAL A 152 4.39 0.70 -16.77
N ILE A 153 3.82 -0.09 -15.87
CA ILE A 153 2.63 0.29 -15.11
C ILE A 153 3.03 1.08 -13.86
N GLY A 154 2.98 2.39 -13.96
CA GLY A 154 3.07 3.33 -12.86
C GLY A 154 1.72 4.00 -12.59
N ASP A 155 1.76 5.15 -11.97
CA ASP A 155 0.56 5.88 -11.53
C ASP A 155 0.81 7.38 -11.66
N TYR A 156 -0.19 8.12 -12.16
CA TYR A 156 -0.18 9.58 -12.23
C TYR A 156 -0.89 10.18 -11.03
N ARG A 157 -0.32 11.25 -10.47
CA ARG A 157 -0.99 12.09 -9.46
C ARG A 157 -0.95 13.56 -9.87
N THR A 158 -2.13 14.17 -9.82
CA THR A 158 -2.34 15.59 -10.07
C THR A 158 -1.44 16.43 -9.14
N PRO A 159 -0.85 17.53 -9.62
CA PRO A 159 -0.98 18.01 -11.01
C PRO A 159 0.05 17.40 -11.97
N ASP A 160 1.22 16.94 -11.51
CA ASP A 160 2.40 16.73 -12.34
C ASP A 160 3.31 15.57 -11.87
N ILE A 161 2.77 14.57 -11.15
CA ILE A 161 3.56 13.51 -10.52
C ILE A 161 3.45 12.19 -11.26
N LEU A 162 4.61 11.66 -11.67
CA LEU A 162 4.83 10.26 -12.05
C LEU A 162 5.21 9.47 -10.79
N ARG A 163 4.51 8.36 -10.52
CA ARG A 163 4.72 7.57 -9.32
C ARG A 163 4.97 6.11 -9.67
N PHE A 164 6.08 5.56 -9.16
CA PHE A 164 6.53 4.19 -9.40
C PHE A 164 6.62 3.43 -8.07
N GLY A 165 5.97 2.28 -7.98
CA GLY A 165 5.96 1.43 -6.80
C GLY A 165 6.76 0.16 -7.03
N PHE A 166 7.58 -0.23 -6.05
CA PHE A 166 8.42 -1.43 -6.12
C PHE A 166 8.07 -2.36 -4.98
N THR A 167 7.41 -3.47 -5.30
CA THR A 167 7.09 -4.50 -4.31
C THR A 167 8.29 -5.42 -4.09
N PRO A 168 8.95 -5.38 -2.92
CA PRO A 168 10.19 -6.12 -2.71
C PRO A 168 9.99 -7.64 -2.67
N LEU A 169 8.77 -8.14 -2.49
CA LEU A 169 8.48 -9.58 -2.52
C LEU A 169 8.80 -10.20 -3.87
N TYR A 170 8.41 -9.57 -4.97
CA TYR A 170 8.53 -10.18 -6.30
C TYR A 170 9.26 -9.33 -7.34
N HIS A 171 9.43 -8.01 -7.17
CA HIS A 171 10.26 -7.24 -8.09
C HIS A 171 11.74 -7.51 -7.89
N SER A 172 12.47 -7.52 -9.00
CA SER A 172 13.93 -7.65 -9.07
C SER A 172 14.59 -6.35 -9.55
N HIS A 173 15.92 -6.22 -9.41
CA HIS A 173 16.67 -5.12 -9.99
C HIS A 173 16.61 -5.07 -11.51
N ALA A 174 16.40 -6.23 -12.17
CA ALA A 174 16.18 -6.29 -13.61
C ALA A 174 14.84 -5.64 -14.01
N ASP A 175 13.78 -5.79 -13.18
CA ASP A 175 12.51 -5.10 -13.38
C ASP A 175 12.68 -3.59 -13.28
N VAL A 176 13.47 -3.13 -12.30
CA VAL A 176 13.83 -1.71 -12.15
C VAL A 176 14.54 -1.18 -13.39
N ALA A 177 15.53 -1.91 -13.91
CA ALA A 177 16.27 -1.51 -15.11
C ALA A 177 15.34 -1.46 -16.34
N ARG A 178 14.45 -2.42 -16.51
CA ARG A 178 13.44 -2.40 -17.58
C ARG A 178 12.50 -1.20 -17.47
N ALA A 179 12.06 -0.87 -16.26
CA ALA A 179 11.20 0.30 -16.03
C ALA A 179 11.92 1.60 -16.44
N VAL A 180 13.20 1.77 -16.06
CA VAL A 180 13.98 2.95 -16.45
C VAL A 180 14.19 3.01 -17.96
N ALA A 181 14.48 1.90 -18.63
CA ALA A 181 14.58 1.86 -20.08
C ALA A 181 13.27 2.25 -20.77
N GLY A 182 12.12 1.83 -20.23
CA GLY A 182 10.81 2.26 -20.70
C GLY A 182 10.57 3.76 -20.51
N VAL A 183 10.96 4.32 -19.36
CA VAL A 183 10.88 5.77 -19.11
C VAL A 183 11.75 6.52 -20.10
N GLN A 184 12.99 6.08 -20.34
CA GLN A 184 13.88 6.70 -21.31
C GLN A 184 13.28 6.70 -22.71
N ALA A 185 12.85 5.56 -23.20
CA ALA A 185 12.24 5.43 -24.54
C ALA A 185 11.02 6.32 -24.72
N THR A 186 10.15 6.39 -23.68
CA THR A 186 8.96 7.24 -23.70
C THR A 186 9.31 8.73 -23.77
N LEU A 187 10.32 9.17 -22.98
CA LEU A 187 10.75 10.57 -22.97
C LEU A 187 11.45 10.97 -24.28
N GLU A 188 12.28 10.08 -24.83
CA GLU A 188 12.95 10.29 -26.12
C GLU A 188 11.97 10.38 -27.29
N ALA A 189 10.89 9.61 -27.27
CA ALA A 189 9.85 9.67 -28.28
C ALA A 189 8.99 10.96 -28.23
N ARG A 190 9.06 11.71 -27.12
CA ARG A 190 8.33 12.96 -26.89
C ARG A 190 9.18 14.23 -27.01
N ALA A 191 10.49 14.08 -27.10
CA ALA A 191 11.43 15.20 -27.22
C ALA A 191 11.53 15.73 -28.63
#